data_bff058275d2782539ab2bfed708d6431
#
_entry.id   bff058275d2782539ab2bfed708d6431
#
_cell.length_a   1.000
_cell.length_b   1.000
_cell.length_c   1.000
_cell.angle_alpha   90.00
_cell.angle_beta   90.00
_cell.angle_gamma   90.00
#
_symmetry.space_group_name_H-M   'P 1'
#
loop_
_entity.id
_entity.type
_entity.pdbx_description
1 polymer ?
#
loop_
_entity_poly.entity_id
_entity_poly.type
_entity_poly.pdbx_seq_one_letter_code
_entity_poly.pdbx_strand_id
1 'polypeptide(L)'
;VTHRKLLAVLVIAAATACGKRGDPRPPVPVIPKATTDLVVTQRADQVILSWSYPSLTTAGRSLTDIRRISVFRYVEELPAGGVGVDPKAISPGEIDPSIPQPIALFSKIPTLPQAQFIKLSNRLDSIEKANLTSATAGAKLVFADKPAFRSTDGRPVRVTYAVVTEGATARSEISNMATIVPLPVATAPKALTATAKAEGVVLAWEEPKTSVRGEEAPVIGGYRIFRNAPGESVNEFAVPINTAPVRATTYTDTPPYGEHEYRITAVAVEGPPLLQSDASAPTRVTFKDLVAPPAPASVTALVETKIVRLLWEPVEASDLAGYHVYRSEGMGHVDIKEIGTFLLVNELVTATTITDPNPNLGIAYRYAVTAVDKSGNESPRTWTEWTVAPKTP
;
A
#
# COMPACT_ATOMS: atom_id res chain seq x y z
N VAL A 1 -49.82 -68.65 33.75
CA VAL A 1 -48.95 -69.42 32.78
C VAL A 1 -48.82 -68.65 31.46
N THR A 2 -49.73 -67.71 31.12
CA THR A 2 -49.80 -67.06 29.83
C THR A 2 -48.87 -65.85 29.64
N HIS A 3 -48.45 -65.18 30.71
CA HIS A 3 -47.58 -63.97 30.60
C HIS A 3 -46.08 -64.25 30.42
N ARG A 4 -45.64 -65.43 30.79
CA ARG A 4 -44.19 -65.83 30.66
C ARG A 4 -43.80 -66.22 29.21
N LYS A 5 -44.78 -66.69 28.40
CA LYS A 5 -44.53 -67.06 27.02
C LYS A 5 -44.50 -65.89 26.06
N LEU A 6 -45.22 -64.77 26.36
CA LEU A 6 -45.20 -63.54 25.55
C LEU A 6 -43.86 -62.77 25.71
N LEU A 7 -43.25 -62.83 26.91
CA LEU A 7 -41.99 -62.14 27.15
C LEU A 7 -40.82 -62.81 26.43
N ALA A 8 -40.84 -64.13 26.30
CA ALA A 8 -39.80 -64.88 25.60
C ALA A 8 -39.83 -64.67 24.06
N VAL A 9 -41.00 -64.48 23.49
CA VAL A 9 -41.14 -64.19 22.01
C VAL A 9 -40.71 -62.73 21.67
N LEU A 10 -40.97 -61.79 22.57
CA LEU A 10 -40.53 -60.39 22.37
C LEU A 10 -39.02 -60.21 22.49
N VAL A 11 -38.34 -60.98 23.34
CA VAL A 11 -36.86 -60.92 23.51
C VAL A 11 -36.15 -61.58 22.30
N ILE A 12 -36.76 -62.63 21.71
CA ILE A 12 -36.18 -63.25 20.52
C ILE A 12 -36.35 -62.40 19.26
N ALA A 13 -37.45 -61.64 19.13
CA ALA A 13 -37.65 -60.67 18.02
C ALA A 13 -36.70 -59.48 18.13
N ALA A 14 -36.28 -59.06 19.31
CA ALA A 14 -35.29 -57.99 19.48
C ALA A 14 -33.82 -58.43 19.15
N ALA A 15 -33.50 -59.71 19.23
CA ALA A 15 -32.16 -60.23 18.93
C ALA A 15 -31.85 -60.43 17.43
N THR A 16 -32.90 -60.39 16.58
CA THR A 16 -32.71 -60.55 15.10
C THR A 16 -32.62 -59.21 14.37
N ALA A 17 -32.71 -58.08 15.06
CA ALA A 17 -32.54 -56.73 14.51
C ALA A 17 -31.10 -56.21 14.54
N CYS A 18 -30.10 -57.09 14.65
CA CYS A 18 -28.71 -56.71 14.34
C CYS A 18 -28.60 -56.52 12.83
N GLY A 19 -28.79 -55.32 12.37
CA GLY A 19 -28.57 -54.93 10.97
C GLY A 19 -27.16 -55.37 10.55
N LYS A 20 -27.05 -56.14 9.48
CA LYS A 20 -25.79 -56.38 8.80
C LYS A 20 -25.12 -55.04 8.57
N ARG A 21 -23.98 -54.78 9.22
CA ARG A 21 -23.08 -53.69 8.79
C ARG A 21 -22.74 -53.96 7.34
N GLY A 22 -23.23 -53.11 6.44
CA GLY A 22 -22.83 -53.18 5.04
C GLY A 22 -21.29 -53.09 4.94
N ASP A 23 -20.73 -53.63 3.90
CA ASP A 23 -19.30 -53.56 3.66
C ASP A 23 -18.79 -52.14 3.83
N PRO A 24 -17.64 -51.95 4.44
CA PRO A 24 -17.05 -50.62 4.64
C PRO A 24 -16.92 -49.97 3.26
N ARG A 25 -17.60 -48.84 3.09
CA ARG A 25 -17.45 -48.05 1.85
C ARG A 25 -15.99 -47.65 1.73
N PRO A 26 -15.37 -47.80 0.56
CA PRO A 26 -14.02 -47.34 0.36
C PRO A 26 -13.93 -45.83 0.76
N PRO A 27 -12.86 -45.42 1.38
CA PRO A 27 -12.68 -44.01 1.77
C PRO A 27 -12.84 -43.13 0.53
N VAL A 28 -13.72 -42.13 0.63
CA VAL A 28 -13.93 -41.15 -0.45
C VAL A 28 -12.61 -40.35 -0.57
N PRO A 29 -11.99 -40.34 -1.76
CA PRO A 29 -10.73 -39.62 -1.92
C PRO A 29 -10.90 -38.12 -1.63
N VAL A 30 -9.99 -37.58 -0.83
CA VAL A 30 -9.94 -36.15 -0.54
C VAL A 30 -9.20 -35.46 -1.69
N ILE A 31 -9.95 -34.98 -2.68
CA ILE A 31 -9.40 -34.35 -3.88
C ILE A 31 -9.31 -32.84 -3.64
N PRO A 32 -8.12 -32.22 -3.67
CA PRO A 32 -7.99 -30.77 -3.58
C PRO A 32 -8.73 -30.07 -4.73
N LYS A 33 -9.38 -28.94 -4.45
CA LYS A 33 -9.98 -28.11 -5.50
C LYS A 33 -8.86 -27.47 -6.33
N ALA A 34 -9.04 -27.40 -7.63
CA ALA A 34 -8.09 -26.74 -8.52
C ALA A 34 -8.02 -25.22 -8.21
N THR A 35 -6.83 -24.68 -8.27
CA THR A 35 -6.60 -23.22 -8.25
C THR A 35 -7.18 -22.58 -9.51
N THR A 36 -7.88 -21.46 -9.36
CA THR A 36 -8.55 -20.75 -10.47
C THR A 36 -8.13 -19.29 -10.58
N ASP A 37 -7.26 -18.83 -9.69
CA ASP A 37 -6.82 -17.45 -9.58
C ASP A 37 -5.28 -17.30 -9.65
N LEU A 38 -4.63 -18.24 -10.33
CA LEU A 38 -3.20 -18.12 -10.64
C LEU A 38 -2.99 -16.89 -11.53
N VAL A 39 -2.14 -15.98 -11.08
CA VAL A 39 -1.67 -14.83 -11.85
C VAL A 39 -0.15 -14.80 -11.89
N VAL A 40 0.39 -14.17 -12.93
CA VAL A 40 1.81 -13.93 -13.10
C VAL A 40 2.08 -12.44 -13.24
N THR A 41 3.18 -11.99 -12.66
CA THR A 41 3.73 -10.64 -12.82
C THR A 41 5.22 -10.74 -13.08
N GLN A 42 5.81 -9.74 -13.72
CA GLN A 42 7.27 -9.65 -13.79
C GLN A 42 7.77 -8.56 -12.88
N ARG A 43 8.80 -8.90 -12.11
CA ARG A 43 9.55 -7.97 -11.27
C ARG A 43 11.03 -8.13 -11.57
N ALA A 44 11.62 -7.12 -12.16
CA ALA A 44 13.00 -7.17 -12.67
C ALA A 44 13.24 -8.39 -13.58
N ASP A 45 14.17 -9.27 -13.22
CA ASP A 45 14.50 -10.50 -13.97
C ASP A 45 13.68 -11.74 -13.54
N GLN A 46 12.69 -11.57 -12.67
CA GLN A 46 11.88 -12.65 -12.13
C GLN A 46 10.44 -12.58 -12.61
N VAL A 47 9.85 -13.74 -12.82
CA VAL A 47 8.41 -13.91 -12.95
C VAL A 47 7.85 -14.43 -11.64
N ILE A 48 6.96 -13.66 -11.06
CA ILE A 48 6.33 -13.96 -9.77
C ILE A 48 4.95 -14.55 -10.06
N LEU A 49 4.74 -15.75 -9.60
CA LEU A 49 3.46 -16.43 -9.60
C LEU A 49 2.77 -16.19 -8.25
N SER A 50 1.49 -15.87 -8.26
CA SER A 50 0.71 -15.78 -7.02
C SER A 50 -0.68 -16.37 -7.21
N TRP A 51 -1.19 -17.06 -6.17
CA TRP A 51 -2.53 -17.65 -6.14
C TRP A 51 -3.00 -17.82 -4.71
N SER A 52 -4.32 -17.95 -4.50
CA SER A 52 -4.88 -18.18 -3.17
C SER A 52 -4.44 -19.52 -2.59
N TYR A 53 -4.19 -19.52 -1.28
CA TYR A 53 -3.86 -20.76 -0.56
C TYR A 53 -4.99 -21.80 -0.74
N PRO A 54 -4.70 -23.03 -1.25
CA PRO A 54 -5.73 -24.01 -1.51
C PRO A 54 -6.28 -24.58 -0.20
N SER A 55 -7.46 -24.12 0.19
CA SER A 55 -8.10 -24.45 1.47
C SER A 55 -9.27 -25.42 1.36
N LEU A 56 -9.71 -25.75 0.15
CA LEU A 56 -10.91 -26.53 -0.06
C LEU A 56 -10.65 -27.79 -0.93
N THR A 57 -11.46 -28.81 -0.68
CA THR A 57 -11.61 -29.97 -1.55
C THR A 57 -12.68 -29.74 -2.62
N THR A 58 -12.74 -30.59 -3.65
CA THR A 58 -13.82 -30.57 -4.66
C THR A 58 -15.22 -30.77 -4.06
N ALA A 59 -15.32 -31.39 -2.88
CA ALA A 59 -16.55 -31.54 -2.12
C ALA A 59 -16.88 -30.37 -1.20
N GLY A 60 -16.12 -29.24 -1.27
CA GLY A 60 -16.32 -28.05 -0.44
C GLY A 60 -15.90 -28.20 1.02
N ARG A 61 -15.18 -29.27 1.38
CA ARG A 61 -14.64 -29.47 2.72
C ARG A 61 -13.28 -28.82 2.88
N SER A 62 -12.89 -28.48 4.10
CA SER A 62 -11.54 -27.96 4.38
C SER A 62 -10.47 -28.97 3.96
N LEU A 63 -9.45 -28.46 3.26
CA LEU A 63 -8.26 -29.20 2.86
C LEU A 63 -7.17 -28.96 3.92
N THR A 64 -6.86 -29.97 4.73
CA THR A 64 -5.91 -29.84 5.84
C THR A 64 -4.58 -30.53 5.59
N ASP A 65 -4.51 -31.37 4.55
CA ASP A 65 -3.32 -32.19 4.27
C ASP A 65 -2.82 -31.97 2.85
N ILE A 66 -2.09 -30.88 2.67
CA ILE A 66 -1.35 -30.60 1.43
C ILE A 66 0.06 -31.18 1.62
N ARG A 67 0.48 -32.05 0.70
CA ARG A 67 1.85 -32.57 0.68
C ARG A 67 2.79 -31.62 -0.03
N ARG A 68 2.37 -31.13 -1.22
CA ARG A 68 3.11 -30.16 -2.01
C ARG A 68 2.22 -29.50 -3.04
N ILE A 69 2.71 -28.40 -3.61
CA ILE A 69 2.11 -27.75 -4.76
C ILE A 69 3.16 -27.75 -5.87
N SER A 70 2.90 -28.48 -6.93
CA SER A 70 3.79 -28.58 -8.09
C SER A 70 3.52 -27.44 -9.06
N VAL A 71 4.59 -26.76 -9.48
CA VAL A 71 4.57 -25.68 -10.47
C VAL A 71 5.04 -26.25 -11.81
N PHE A 72 4.23 -26.05 -12.84
CA PHE A 72 4.51 -26.47 -14.21
C PHE A 72 4.78 -25.26 -15.09
N ARG A 73 5.72 -25.40 -16.03
CA ARG A 73 6.11 -24.37 -16.96
C ARG A 73 6.24 -24.93 -18.38
N TYR A 74 5.75 -24.15 -19.33
CA TYR A 74 6.01 -24.35 -20.77
C TYR A 74 6.60 -23.06 -21.34
N VAL A 75 7.67 -23.18 -22.11
CA VAL A 75 8.33 -22.07 -22.79
C VAL A 75 8.16 -22.24 -24.27
N GLU A 76 7.60 -21.25 -24.92
CA GLU A 76 7.37 -21.21 -26.35
C GLU A 76 8.21 -20.08 -26.97
N GLU A 77 8.93 -20.40 -28.02
CA GLU A 77 9.65 -19.40 -28.81
C GLU A 77 8.66 -18.69 -29.75
N LEU A 78 8.71 -17.37 -29.71
CA LEU A 78 7.87 -16.55 -30.58
C LEU A 78 8.62 -16.17 -31.86
N PRO A 79 7.92 -15.92 -32.98
CA PRO A 79 8.56 -15.48 -34.21
C PRO A 79 9.35 -14.19 -34.01
N ALA A 80 10.47 -14.07 -34.68
CA ALA A 80 11.23 -12.83 -34.73
C ALA A 80 10.37 -11.70 -35.34
N GLY A 81 10.33 -10.54 -34.67
CA GLY A 81 9.56 -9.39 -35.15
C GLY A 81 8.04 -9.47 -34.98
N GLY A 82 7.52 -10.42 -34.17
CA GLY A 82 6.09 -10.56 -33.92
C GLY A 82 5.32 -11.11 -35.13
N VAL A 83 5.95 -11.95 -35.91
CA VAL A 83 5.40 -12.50 -37.16
C VAL A 83 4.26 -13.46 -36.91
N GLY A 84 3.21 -13.30 -37.66
CA GLY A 84 1.94 -14.03 -37.70
C GLY A 84 0.76 -13.06 -37.85
N VAL A 85 0.96 -11.79 -37.57
CA VAL A 85 -0.04 -10.77 -37.84
C VAL A 85 0.56 -9.79 -38.84
N ASP A 86 0.04 -9.76 -40.06
CA ASP A 86 0.32 -8.71 -41.03
C ASP A 86 0.09 -7.35 -40.31
N PRO A 87 1.10 -6.47 -40.20
CA PRO A 87 0.90 -5.17 -39.58
C PRO A 87 -0.23 -4.35 -40.24
N LYS A 88 -0.57 -4.69 -41.51
CA LYS A 88 -1.69 -4.11 -42.25
C LYS A 88 -3.04 -4.71 -41.87
N ALA A 89 -3.06 -5.88 -41.23
CA ALA A 89 -4.29 -6.51 -40.74
C ALA A 89 -4.70 -6.05 -39.33
N ILE A 90 -3.89 -5.22 -38.66
CA ILE A 90 -4.23 -4.62 -37.40
C ILE A 90 -4.86 -3.25 -37.68
N SER A 91 -6.15 -3.13 -37.41
CA SER A 91 -6.85 -1.84 -37.55
C SER A 91 -6.20 -0.77 -36.68
N PRO A 92 -5.99 0.47 -37.19
CA PRO A 92 -5.56 1.59 -36.37
C PRO A 92 -6.55 1.77 -35.21
N GLY A 93 -6.10 1.65 -33.96
CA GLY A 93 -6.93 1.72 -32.78
C GLY A 93 -7.06 0.39 -32.00
N GLU A 94 -6.69 -0.75 -32.60
CA GLU A 94 -6.67 -2.05 -31.90
C GLU A 94 -5.42 -2.28 -31.05
N ILE A 95 -4.39 -1.44 -31.21
CA ILE A 95 -3.17 -1.49 -30.42
C ILE A 95 -3.25 -0.36 -29.42
N ASP A 96 -3.30 -0.69 -28.13
CA ASP A 96 -3.17 0.31 -27.07
C ASP A 96 -1.75 0.91 -27.13
N PRO A 97 -1.61 2.21 -27.43
CA PRO A 97 -0.30 2.85 -27.55
C PRO A 97 0.46 2.91 -26.22
N SER A 98 -0.21 2.66 -25.08
CA SER A 98 0.43 2.55 -23.76
C SER A 98 1.14 1.22 -23.56
N ILE A 99 0.81 0.19 -24.35
CA ILE A 99 1.45 -1.12 -24.29
C ILE A 99 2.65 -1.13 -25.27
N PRO A 100 3.85 -1.49 -24.80
CA PRO A 100 5.01 -1.67 -25.69
C PRO A 100 4.66 -2.58 -26.88
N GLN A 101 4.93 -2.11 -28.11
CA GLN A 101 4.53 -2.75 -29.35
C GLN A 101 4.78 -4.27 -29.41
N PRO A 102 5.93 -4.82 -28.96
CA PRO A 102 6.16 -6.25 -28.95
C PRO A 102 5.09 -7.03 -28.18
N ILE A 103 4.63 -6.52 -27.03
CA ILE A 103 3.63 -7.20 -26.19
C ILE A 103 2.24 -7.15 -26.85
N ALA A 104 1.85 -5.99 -27.39
CA ALA A 104 0.58 -5.85 -28.09
C ALA A 104 0.47 -6.82 -29.28
N LEU A 105 1.57 -7.02 -30.01
CA LEU A 105 1.64 -8.00 -31.10
C LEU A 105 1.52 -9.43 -30.59
N PHE A 106 2.22 -9.78 -29.52
CA PHE A 106 2.21 -11.13 -28.94
C PHE A 106 0.89 -11.50 -28.25
N SER A 107 0.11 -10.53 -27.79
CA SER A 107 -1.21 -10.78 -27.18
C SER A 107 -2.21 -11.42 -28.17
N LYS A 108 -2.03 -11.22 -29.46
CA LYS A 108 -2.88 -11.80 -30.52
C LYS A 108 -2.49 -13.22 -30.93
N ILE A 109 -1.35 -13.74 -30.47
CA ILE A 109 -0.97 -15.12 -30.70
C ILE A 109 -1.83 -16.02 -29.80
N PRO A 110 -2.60 -17.00 -30.36
CA PRO A 110 -3.43 -17.86 -29.55
C PRO A 110 -2.62 -18.57 -28.47
N THR A 111 -3.19 -18.61 -27.26
CA THR A 111 -2.58 -19.35 -26.15
C THR A 111 -2.69 -20.84 -26.39
N LEU A 112 -1.73 -21.59 -25.84
CA LEU A 112 -1.72 -23.06 -25.95
C LEU A 112 -2.99 -23.67 -25.31
N PRO A 113 -3.73 -24.58 -25.97
CA PRO A 113 -4.80 -25.28 -25.31
C PRO A 113 -4.33 -26.10 -24.10
N GLN A 114 -5.16 -26.17 -23.05
CA GLN A 114 -4.80 -26.85 -21.80
C GLN A 114 -4.32 -28.29 -22.00
N ALA A 115 -4.97 -29.04 -22.90
CA ALA A 115 -4.59 -30.41 -23.21
C ALA A 115 -3.19 -30.53 -23.84
N GLN A 116 -2.78 -29.54 -24.62
CA GLN A 116 -1.42 -29.45 -25.16
C GLN A 116 -0.42 -29.02 -24.10
N PHE A 117 -0.78 -28.04 -23.25
CA PHE A 117 0.05 -27.63 -22.14
C PHE A 117 0.41 -28.82 -21.23
N ILE A 118 -0.55 -29.65 -20.85
CA ILE A 118 -0.32 -30.85 -20.02
C ILE A 118 0.71 -31.79 -20.65
N LYS A 119 0.73 -31.91 -21.98
CA LYS A 119 1.67 -32.77 -22.70
C LYS A 119 3.06 -32.20 -22.86
N LEU A 120 3.15 -30.88 -23.01
CA LEU A 120 4.39 -30.17 -23.36
C LEU A 120 5.08 -29.50 -22.15
N SER A 121 4.34 -29.26 -21.08
CA SER A 121 4.90 -28.61 -19.89
C SER A 121 5.77 -29.57 -19.08
N ASN A 122 6.78 -29.01 -18.45
CA ASN A 122 7.62 -29.71 -17.49
C ASN A 122 7.33 -29.20 -16.10
N ARG A 123 7.42 -30.07 -15.10
CA ARG A 123 7.43 -29.64 -13.70
C ARG A 123 8.71 -28.84 -13.47
N LEU A 124 8.53 -27.56 -13.12
CA LEU A 124 9.62 -26.65 -12.83
C LEU A 124 10.18 -26.94 -11.44
N ASP A 125 9.26 -26.93 -10.44
CA ASP A 125 9.60 -27.11 -9.03
C ASP A 125 8.33 -27.47 -8.23
N SER A 126 8.47 -27.60 -6.92
CA SER A 126 7.36 -27.80 -5.99
C SER A 126 7.57 -27.06 -4.67
N ILE A 127 6.49 -26.53 -4.13
CA ILE A 127 6.44 -26.01 -2.76
C ILE A 127 6.05 -27.18 -1.86
N GLU A 128 7.00 -27.75 -1.15
CA GLU A 128 6.78 -28.84 -0.22
C GLU A 128 6.03 -28.37 1.04
N LYS A 129 5.32 -29.27 1.73
CA LYS A 129 4.55 -28.99 2.94
C LYS A 129 5.32 -28.14 3.96
N ALA A 130 6.59 -28.45 4.18
CA ALA A 130 7.45 -27.74 5.13
C ALA A 130 7.67 -26.26 4.75
N ASN A 131 7.57 -25.93 3.47
CA ASN A 131 7.84 -24.61 2.93
C ASN A 131 6.57 -23.81 2.60
N LEU A 132 5.37 -24.36 2.81
CA LEU A 132 4.11 -23.69 2.48
C LEU A 132 3.97 -22.37 3.27
N THR A 133 4.31 -22.37 4.56
CA THR A 133 4.21 -21.17 5.40
C THR A 133 5.18 -20.07 4.94
N SER A 134 6.41 -20.41 4.59
CA SER A 134 7.39 -19.43 4.10
C SER A 134 7.09 -18.93 2.68
N ALA A 135 6.37 -19.73 1.87
CA ALA A 135 5.91 -19.34 0.55
C ALA A 135 4.60 -18.52 0.59
N THR A 136 4.04 -18.27 1.78
CA THR A 136 2.77 -17.54 1.94
C THR A 136 3.03 -16.07 2.23
N ALA A 137 2.40 -15.18 1.47
CA ALA A 137 2.33 -13.75 1.71
C ALA A 137 0.85 -13.34 1.85
N GLY A 138 0.44 -12.99 3.08
CA GLY A 138 -0.97 -12.80 3.40
C GLY A 138 -1.80 -14.08 3.19
N ALA A 139 -2.85 -14.00 2.38
CA ALA A 139 -3.71 -15.14 2.03
C ALA A 139 -3.26 -15.88 0.76
N LYS A 140 -2.15 -15.49 0.15
CA LYS A 140 -1.67 -16.02 -1.13
C LYS A 140 -0.34 -16.74 -0.99
N LEU A 141 -0.17 -17.77 -1.82
CA LEU A 141 1.12 -18.38 -2.09
C LEU A 141 1.85 -17.61 -3.17
N VAL A 142 3.17 -17.52 -3.04
CA VAL A 142 4.06 -16.84 -3.97
C VAL A 142 5.18 -17.77 -4.36
N PHE A 143 5.48 -17.79 -5.65
CA PHE A 143 6.61 -18.56 -6.22
C PHE A 143 7.32 -17.70 -7.26
N ALA A 144 8.65 -17.61 -7.18
CA ALA A 144 9.46 -16.86 -8.12
C ALA A 144 10.20 -17.81 -9.07
N ASP A 145 10.12 -17.50 -10.37
CA ASP A 145 10.90 -18.17 -11.44
C ASP A 145 11.77 -17.15 -12.17
N LYS A 146 12.88 -17.62 -12.72
CA LYS A 146 13.78 -16.84 -13.58
C LYS A 146 13.86 -17.48 -14.97
N PRO A 147 12.82 -17.32 -15.81
CA PRO A 147 12.87 -17.86 -17.16
C PRO A 147 13.87 -17.06 -18.03
N ALA A 148 14.35 -17.70 -19.08
CA ALA A 148 15.04 -16.94 -20.15
C ALA A 148 14.04 -15.96 -20.79
N PHE A 149 14.48 -14.74 -21.11
CA PHE A 149 13.65 -13.75 -21.80
C PHE A 149 13.68 -13.91 -23.32
N ARG A 150 14.72 -14.57 -23.80
CA ARG A 150 14.93 -14.88 -25.21
C ARG A 150 15.42 -16.31 -25.35
N SER A 151 15.15 -16.92 -26.49
CA SER A 151 15.73 -18.18 -26.90
C SER A 151 17.23 -18.02 -27.25
N THR A 152 17.90 -19.12 -27.49
CA THR A 152 19.33 -19.13 -27.83
C THR A 152 19.68 -18.37 -29.11
N ASP A 153 18.74 -18.28 -30.04
CA ASP A 153 18.85 -17.50 -31.28
C ASP A 153 18.29 -16.08 -31.17
N GLY A 154 18.00 -15.60 -29.93
CA GLY A 154 17.59 -14.23 -29.64
C GLY A 154 16.11 -13.93 -29.83
N ARG A 155 15.27 -14.92 -30.17
CA ARG A 155 13.83 -14.71 -30.32
C ARG A 155 13.14 -14.50 -28.98
N PRO A 156 12.09 -13.68 -28.91
CA PRO A 156 11.26 -13.55 -27.71
C PRO A 156 10.66 -14.91 -27.30
N VAL A 157 10.45 -15.10 -26.00
CA VAL A 157 9.78 -16.30 -25.48
C VAL A 157 8.48 -15.92 -24.80
N ARG A 158 7.51 -16.81 -24.90
CA ARG A 158 6.27 -16.77 -24.11
C ARG A 158 6.32 -17.91 -23.09
N VAL A 159 6.03 -17.57 -21.85
CA VAL A 159 6.08 -18.54 -20.75
C VAL A 159 4.68 -18.70 -20.18
N THR A 160 4.22 -19.94 -20.12
CA THR A 160 2.92 -20.31 -19.55
C THR A 160 3.14 -21.16 -18.30
N TYR A 161 2.42 -20.85 -17.24
CA TYR A 161 2.50 -21.53 -15.96
C TYR A 161 1.15 -22.12 -15.58
N ALA A 162 1.20 -23.18 -14.80
CA ALA A 162 0.07 -23.73 -14.09
C ALA A 162 0.53 -24.44 -12.82
N VAL A 163 -0.36 -24.65 -11.86
CA VAL A 163 -0.07 -25.33 -10.60
C VAL A 163 -1.02 -26.50 -10.36
N VAL A 164 -0.54 -27.49 -9.61
CA VAL A 164 -1.32 -28.65 -9.17
C VAL A 164 -1.09 -28.83 -7.67
N THR A 165 -2.17 -28.86 -6.89
CA THR A 165 -2.13 -29.16 -5.46
C THR A 165 -2.20 -30.66 -5.23
N GLU A 166 -1.23 -31.22 -4.52
CA GLU A 166 -1.15 -32.63 -4.18
C GLU A 166 -1.46 -32.84 -2.68
N GLY A 167 -2.56 -33.52 -2.41
CA GLY A 167 -2.94 -33.99 -1.07
C GLY A 167 -2.32 -35.34 -0.74
N ALA A 168 -2.72 -35.92 0.40
CA ALA A 168 -2.23 -37.23 0.83
C ALA A 168 -2.62 -38.37 -0.11
N THR A 169 -3.84 -38.33 -0.66
CA THR A 169 -4.43 -39.43 -1.42
C THR A 169 -4.76 -39.10 -2.86
N ALA A 170 -4.84 -37.85 -3.22
CA ALA A 170 -5.21 -37.40 -4.55
C ALA A 170 -4.57 -36.02 -4.88
N ARG A 171 -4.57 -35.69 -6.15
CA ARG A 171 -4.16 -34.38 -6.66
C ARG A 171 -5.34 -33.61 -7.24
N SER A 172 -5.25 -32.30 -7.28
CA SER A 172 -6.21 -31.44 -7.98
C SER A 172 -6.11 -31.64 -9.50
N GLU A 173 -7.12 -31.19 -10.21
CA GLU A 173 -6.96 -30.79 -11.61
C GLU A 173 -5.93 -29.66 -11.72
N ILE A 174 -5.45 -29.43 -12.93
CA ILE A 174 -4.55 -28.32 -13.23
C ILE A 174 -5.27 -26.99 -13.02
N SER A 175 -4.55 -25.96 -12.56
CA SER A 175 -5.10 -24.62 -12.40
C SER A 175 -5.49 -23.97 -13.73
N ASN A 176 -6.05 -22.75 -13.66
CA ASN A 176 -5.98 -21.85 -14.82
C ASN A 176 -4.52 -21.67 -15.25
N MET A 177 -4.32 -21.46 -16.56
CA MET A 177 -3.01 -21.14 -17.10
C MET A 177 -2.78 -19.63 -17.04
N ALA A 178 -1.59 -19.23 -16.57
CA ALA A 178 -1.15 -17.84 -16.53
C ALA A 178 0.06 -17.67 -17.47
N THR A 179 -0.02 -16.71 -18.36
CA THR A 179 0.93 -16.55 -19.46
C THR A 179 1.56 -15.17 -19.44
N ILE A 180 2.86 -15.10 -19.74
CA ILE A 180 3.63 -13.84 -19.79
C ILE A 180 4.66 -13.92 -20.93
N VAL A 181 4.93 -12.77 -21.54
CA VAL A 181 6.11 -12.53 -22.38
C VAL A 181 7.07 -11.66 -21.58
N PRO A 182 8.12 -12.24 -20.98
CA PRO A 182 9.05 -11.47 -20.17
C PRO A 182 9.83 -10.46 -21.02
N LEU A 183 10.01 -9.25 -20.49
CA LEU A 183 10.75 -8.18 -21.13
C LEU A 183 11.95 -7.74 -20.29
N PRO A 184 12.99 -7.16 -20.90
CA PRO A 184 14.03 -6.47 -20.17
C PRO A 184 13.50 -5.14 -19.60
N VAL A 185 12.79 -5.21 -18.47
CA VAL A 185 12.26 -4.03 -17.78
C VAL A 185 13.38 -3.15 -17.25
N ALA A 186 13.05 -1.89 -16.92
CA ALA A 186 14.00 -0.95 -16.34
C ALA A 186 14.62 -1.46 -15.04
N THR A 187 15.84 -1.02 -14.74
CA THR A 187 16.41 -1.14 -13.39
C THR A 187 15.57 -0.33 -12.38
N ALA A 188 15.73 -0.60 -11.10
CA ALA A 188 15.04 0.16 -10.06
C ALA A 188 15.37 1.67 -10.16
N PRO A 189 14.37 2.56 -10.00
CA PRO A 189 14.59 4.01 -9.90
C PRO A 189 15.59 4.33 -8.79
N LYS A 190 16.44 5.35 -9.01
CA LYS A 190 17.49 5.76 -8.08
C LYS A 190 17.26 7.18 -7.56
N ALA A 191 18.07 7.57 -6.58
CA ALA A 191 18.08 8.91 -5.99
C ALA A 191 16.69 9.40 -5.56
N LEU A 192 15.85 8.48 -5.04
CA LEU A 192 14.55 8.86 -4.49
C LEU A 192 14.74 9.77 -3.28
N THR A 193 14.16 10.95 -3.36
CA THR A 193 14.08 11.93 -2.27
C THR A 193 12.63 12.14 -1.87
N ALA A 194 12.39 12.44 -0.60
CA ALA A 194 11.10 12.82 -0.05
C ALA A 194 11.27 14.08 0.81
N THR A 195 10.61 15.16 0.45
CA THR A 195 10.71 16.45 1.13
C THR A 195 9.34 16.87 1.63
N ALA A 196 9.20 17.02 2.95
CA ALA A 196 7.99 17.55 3.56
C ALA A 196 7.87 19.06 3.28
N LYS A 197 6.68 19.47 2.82
CA LYS A 197 6.28 20.87 2.62
C LYS A 197 4.91 21.08 3.24
N ALA A 198 4.44 22.31 3.31
CA ALA A 198 3.13 22.62 3.88
C ALA A 198 1.98 21.91 3.14
N GLU A 199 2.10 21.79 1.82
CA GLU A 199 1.09 21.16 0.96
C GLU A 199 1.16 19.63 0.87
N GLY A 200 2.21 18.99 1.45
CA GLY A 200 2.40 17.54 1.38
C GLY A 200 3.85 17.11 1.29
N VAL A 201 4.07 15.86 0.92
CA VAL A 201 5.41 15.28 0.70
C VAL A 201 5.71 15.26 -0.79
N VAL A 202 6.71 16.02 -1.20
CA VAL A 202 7.19 16.04 -2.58
C VAL A 202 8.26 14.96 -2.75
N LEU A 203 7.98 14.03 -3.66
CA LEU A 203 8.89 12.96 -4.08
C LEU A 203 9.57 13.35 -5.38
N ALA A 204 10.85 13.03 -5.53
CA ALA A 204 11.59 13.15 -6.78
C ALA A 204 12.60 12.00 -6.91
N TRP A 205 12.82 11.53 -8.14
CA TRP A 205 13.73 10.42 -8.44
C TRP A 205 14.36 10.56 -9.82
N GLU A 206 15.39 9.76 -10.05
CA GLU A 206 16.03 9.67 -11.35
C GLU A 206 15.40 8.57 -12.21
N GLU A 207 15.15 8.90 -13.48
CA GLU A 207 14.69 7.95 -14.47
C GLU A 207 15.74 6.87 -14.73
N PRO A 208 15.37 5.56 -14.67
CA PRO A 208 16.29 4.49 -15.05
C PRO A 208 16.69 4.57 -16.53
N LYS A 209 17.99 4.54 -16.81
CA LYS A 209 18.52 4.63 -18.18
C LYS A 209 18.85 3.27 -18.79
N THR A 210 18.87 2.22 -17.99
CA THR A 210 19.22 0.86 -18.44
C THR A 210 18.17 -0.14 -17.97
N SER A 211 18.02 -1.21 -18.73
CA SER A 211 17.24 -2.38 -18.36
C SER A 211 17.99 -3.27 -17.38
N VAL A 212 17.31 -4.23 -16.77
CA VAL A 212 17.92 -5.30 -15.94
C VAL A 212 18.89 -6.19 -16.72
N ARG A 213 18.94 -6.07 -18.05
CA ARG A 213 19.87 -6.76 -18.95
C ARG A 213 21.00 -5.87 -19.45
N GLY A 214 21.05 -4.61 -19.02
CA GLY A 214 22.05 -3.64 -19.45
C GLY A 214 21.73 -2.95 -20.79
N GLU A 215 20.56 -3.21 -21.39
CA GLU A 215 20.10 -2.52 -22.61
C GLU A 215 19.79 -1.05 -22.30
N GLU A 216 20.16 -0.14 -23.18
CA GLU A 216 19.85 1.29 -23.05
C GLU A 216 18.36 1.57 -23.36
N ALA A 217 17.87 2.71 -22.85
CA ALA A 217 16.51 3.20 -23.06
C ALA A 217 15.42 2.14 -22.82
N PRO A 218 15.30 1.62 -21.60
CA PRO A 218 14.25 0.65 -21.28
C PRO A 218 12.87 1.27 -21.47
N VAL A 219 11.87 0.43 -21.79
CA VAL A 219 10.49 0.89 -21.89
C VAL A 219 9.97 1.24 -20.50
N ILE A 220 9.53 2.49 -20.30
CA ILE A 220 8.92 2.98 -19.07
C ILE A 220 7.57 3.61 -19.43
N GLY A 221 6.47 2.96 -19.07
CA GLY A 221 5.10 3.49 -19.21
C GLY A 221 4.75 4.49 -18.12
N GLY A 222 5.45 4.42 -16.99
CA GLY A 222 5.28 5.31 -15.84
C GLY A 222 5.82 4.70 -14.55
N TYR A 223 5.45 5.30 -13.42
CA TYR A 223 5.93 4.89 -12.09
C TYR A 223 4.78 4.62 -11.15
N ARG A 224 4.91 3.61 -10.31
CA ARG A 224 4.04 3.34 -9.17
C ARG A 224 4.75 3.75 -7.89
N ILE A 225 4.03 4.46 -7.04
CA ILE A 225 4.52 5.01 -5.78
C ILE A 225 3.89 4.21 -4.64
N PHE A 226 4.72 3.79 -3.71
CA PHE A 226 4.28 3.04 -2.52
C PHE A 226 4.65 3.84 -1.27
N ARG A 227 3.70 3.91 -0.35
CA ARG A 227 3.87 4.49 0.98
C ARG A 227 3.55 3.42 2.01
N ASN A 228 4.45 3.23 2.95
CA ASN A 228 4.37 2.24 4.00
C ASN A 228 4.73 2.87 5.35
N ALA A 229 4.40 2.19 6.44
CA ALA A 229 5.02 2.47 7.71
C ALA A 229 6.53 2.17 7.65
N PRO A 230 7.37 2.88 8.42
CA PRO A 230 8.81 2.65 8.39
C PRO A 230 9.17 1.18 8.71
N GLY A 231 9.99 0.59 7.84
CA GLY A 231 10.44 -0.80 7.98
C GLY A 231 9.54 -1.86 7.33
N GLU A 232 8.36 -1.51 6.84
CA GLU A 232 7.55 -2.41 6.05
C GLU A 232 8.14 -2.59 4.64
N SER A 233 8.18 -3.82 4.15
CA SER A 233 8.64 -4.10 2.78
C SER A 233 7.50 -3.99 1.77
N VAL A 234 7.80 -3.45 0.59
CA VAL A 234 6.90 -3.55 -0.57
C VAL A 234 6.98 -4.99 -1.08
N ASN A 235 5.88 -5.70 -0.97
CA ASN A 235 5.72 -7.04 -1.53
C ASN A 235 4.87 -6.99 -2.82
N GLU A 236 4.61 -8.15 -3.41
CA GLU A 236 3.85 -8.30 -4.66
C GLU A 236 2.40 -7.82 -4.56
N PHE A 237 1.89 -7.68 -3.35
CA PHE A 237 0.51 -7.26 -3.06
C PHE A 237 0.39 -5.84 -2.55
N ALA A 238 1.53 -5.13 -2.46
CA ALA A 238 1.52 -3.72 -2.06
C ALA A 238 0.67 -2.90 -3.03
N VAL A 239 -0.19 -2.07 -2.48
CA VAL A 239 -1.07 -1.19 -3.25
C VAL A 239 -0.36 0.16 -3.44
N PRO A 240 -0.17 0.61 -4.67
CA PRO A 240 0.39 1.93 -4.92
C PRO A 240 -0.59 3.02 -4.49
N ILE A 241 -0.07 4.17 -4.07
CA ILE A 241 -0.89 5.32 -3.70
C ILE A 241 -1.44 6.08 -4.92
N ASN A 242 -0.82 5.93 -6.06
CA ASN A 242 -1.31 6.50 -7.32
C ASN A 242 -2.20 5.49 -8.06
N THR A 243 -3.35 5.93 -8.54
CA THR A 243 -4.36 5.10 -9.23
C THR A 243 -3.91 4.66 -10.63
N ALA A 244 -3.07 5.44 -11.28
CA ALA A 244 -2.46 5.15 -12.58
C ALA A 244 -0.97 5.49 -12.54
N PRO A 245 -0.11 4.84 -13.35
CA PRO A 245 1.31 5.15 -13.40
C PRO A 245 1.57 6.62 -13.76
N VAL A 246 2.44 7.27 -12.98
CA VAL A 246 2.84 8.66 -13.19
C VAL A 246 4.00 8.69 -14.17
N ARG A 247 3.93 9.49 -15.23
CA ARG A 247 5.01 9.63 -16.23
C ARG A 247 6.13 10.57 -15.79
N ALA A 248 5.82 11.54 -14.94
CA ALA A 248 6.81 12.45 -14.37
C ALA A 248 7.72 11.72 -13.37
N THR A 249 8.91 12.26 -13.17
CA THR A 249 9.87 11.80 -12.14
C THR A 249 9.70 12.55 -10.81
N THR A 250 8.53 13.16 -10.61
CA THR A 250 8.12 13.84 -9.39
C THR A 250 6.67 13.50 -9.07
N TYR A 251 6.33 13.48 -7.78
CA TYR A 251 4.96 13.24 -7.29
C TYR A 251 4.77 13.94 -5.96
N THR A 252 3.58 14.51 -5.73
CA THR A 252 3.22 15.05 -4.42
C THR A 252 2.17 14.17 -3.79
N ASP A 253 2.47 13.67 -2.61
CA ASP A 253 1.55 12.91 -1.76
C ASP A 253 1.07 13.80 -0.61
N THR A 254 -0.17 13.57 -0.15
CA THR A 254 -0.76 14.23 1.02
C THR A 254 -1.07 13.18 2.09
N PRO A 255 -0.03 12.60 2.73
CA PRO A 255 -0.23 11.58 3.74
C PRO A 255 -0.80 12.18 5.03
N PRO A 256 -1.34 11.37 5.94
CA PRO A 256 -1.52 11.81 7.34
C PRO A 256 -0.20 12.28 7.94
N TYR A 257 -0.26 13.14 8.96
CA TYR A 257 0.94 13.52 9.71
C TYR A 257 1.58 12.29 10.36
N GLY A 258 2.89 12.21 10.33
CA GLY A 258 3.65 11.10 10.88
C GLY A 258 4.90 10.74 10.06
N GLU A 259 5.49 9.59 10.39
CA GLU A 259 6.62 9.04 9.67
C GLU A 259 6.15 8.12 8.55
N HIS A 260 6.71 8.31 7.36
CA HIS A 260 6.40 7.54 6.16
C HIS A 260 7.67 7.07 5.47
N GLU A 261 7.57 5.90 4.86
CA GLU A 261 8.60 5.34 4.00
C GLU A 261 8.05 5.19 2.58
N TYR A 262 8.76 5.73 1.60
CA TYR A 262 8.39 5.70 0.20
C TYR A 262 9.33 4.83 -0.62
N ARG A 263 8.76 4.15 -1.61
CA ARG A 263 9.46 3.40 -2.66
C ARG A 263 8.74 3.58 -3.97
N ILE A 264 9.49 3.42 -5.07
CA ILE A 264 8.96 3.61 -6.43
C ILE A 264 9.39 2.44 -7.30
N THR A 265 8.51 1.97 -8.17
CA THR A 265 8.82 1.03 -9.25
C THR A 265 8.59 1.71 -10.59
N ALA A 266 9.44 1.39 -11.57
CA ALA A 266 9.21 1.74 -12.97
C ALA A 266 8.36 0.65 -13.63
N VAL A 267 7.24 1.02 -14.23
CA VAL A 267 6.28 0.11 -14.86
C VAL A 267 6.49 0.16 -16.37
N ALA A 268 6.73 -1.00 -16.97
CA ALA A 268 6.78 -1.13 -18.43
C ALA A 268 5.39 -1.41 -18.99
N VAL A 269 4.61 -2.28 -18.32
CA VAL A 269 3.24 -2.66 -18.67
C VAL A 269 2.40 -2.76 -17.42
N GLU A 270 1.29 -2.03 -17.36
CA GLU A 270 0.40 -2.01 -16.18
C GLU A 270 -0.67 -3.09 -16.18
N GLY A 271 -1.17 -3.46 -17.36
CA GLY A 271 -2.24 -4.47 -17.49
C GLY A 271 -1.78 -5.88 -17.15
N PRO A 272 -2.73 -6.83 -16.91
CA PRO A 272 -2.32 -8.20 -16.69
C PRO A 272 -1.69 -8.84 -17.94
N PRO A 273 -0.44 -9.36 -17.81
CA PRO A 273 0.42 -9.33 -16.64
C PRO A 273 1.10 -7.96 -16.41
N LEU A 274 1.29 -7.60 -15.13
CA LEU A 274 2.08 -6.43 -14.75
C LEU A 274 3.58 -6.73 -14.96
N LEU A 275 4.29 -5.81 -15.64
CA LEU A 275 5.74 -5.88 -15.83
C LEU A 275 6.37 -4.62 -15.25
N GLN A 276 7.23 -4.77 -14.25
CA GLN A 276 7.85 -3.64 -13.54
C GLN A 276 9.26 -3.95 -13.06
N SER A 277 9.99 -2.90 -12.71
CA SER A 277 11.29 -2.97 -12.07
C SER A 277 11.20 -3.51 -10.63
N ASP A 278 12.35 -3.76 -10.02
CA ASP A 278 12.43 -3.76 -8.55
C ASP A 278 12.08 -2.37 -8.00
N ALA A 279 11.70 -2.34 -6.72
CA ALA A 279 11.48 -1.09 -6.02
C ALA A 279 12.80 -0.35 -5.79
N SER A 280 12.75 0.98 -5.79
CA SER A 280 13.86 1.83 -5.35
C SER A 280 14.29 1.49 -3.92
N ALA A 281 15.48 1.94 -3.53
CA ALA A 281 15.81 2.05 -2.10
C ALA A 281 14.73 2.88 -1.37
N PRO A 282 14.41 2.52 -0.11
CA PRO A 282 13.44 3.27 0.66
C PRO A 282 13.95 4.67 1.02
N THR A 283 13.05 5.63 1.04
CA THR A 283 13.30 6.98 1.55
C THR A 283 12.30 7.29 2.64
N ARG A 284 12.77 7.80 3.79
CA ARG A 284 11.94 8.15 4.93
C ARG A 284 11.76 9.65 5.05
N VAL A 285 10.60 10.05 5.50
CA VAL A 285 10.27 11.45 5.78
C VAL A 285 9.29 11.51 6.95
N THR A 286 9.44 12.53 7.78
CA THR A 286 8.43 12.87 8.77
C THR A 286 7.61 14.03 8.22
N PHE A 287 6.34 13.79 7.96
CA PHE A 287 5.39 14.83 7.56
C PHE A 287 4.70 15.37 8.80
N LYS A 288 4.90 16.65 9.04
CA LYS A 288 4.30 17.37 10.17
C LYS A 288 3.43 18.49 9.63
N ASP A 289 2.46 18.88 10.44
CA ASP A 289 1.77 20.11 10.20
C ASP A 289 2.74 21.29 10.36
N LEU A 290 2.83 22.11 9.34
CA LEU A 290 3.67 23.30 9.28
C LEU A 290 2.83 24.59 9.08
N VAL A 291 1.51 24.45 9.09
CA VAL A 291 0.59 25.55 8.83
C VAL A 291 0.08 26.10 10.15
N ALA A 292 0.53 27.32 10.48
CA ALA A 292 0.03 27.99 11.67
C ALA A 292 -1.46 28.39 11.49
N PRO A 293 -2.23 28.41 12.60
CA PRO A 293 -3.59 28.95 12.59
C PRO A 293 -3.62 30.45 12.20
N PRO A 294 -4.76 30.98 11.79
CA PRO A 294 -4.92 32.44 11.65
C PRO A 294 -4.64 33.16 12.97
N ALA A 295 -4.09 34.37 12.89
CA ALA A 295 -3.98 35.21 14.07
C ALA A 295 -5.39 35.65 14.56
N PRO A 296 -5.60 35.88 15.89
CA PRO A 296 -6.82 36.50 16.37
C PRO A 296 -7.10 37.80 15.65
N ALA A 297 -8.35 38.03 15.21
CA ALA A 297 -8.70 39.21 14.42
C ALA A 297 -8.58 40.53 15.25
N SER A 298 -8.85 40.45 16.55
CA SER A 298 -8.73 41.59 17.45
C SER A 298 -8.29 41.13 18.85
N VAL A 299 -7.57 42.03 19.54
CA VAL A 299 -7.23 41.89 20.96
C VAL A 299 -7.50 43.21 21.64
N THR A 300 -8.21 43.20 22.76
CA THR A 300 -8.56 44.39 23.55
C THR A 300 -8.06 44.25 24.98
N ALA A 301 -7.41 45.29 25.48
CA ALA A 301 -7.00 45.41 26.88
C ALA A 301 -7.93 46.37 27.64
N LEU A 302 -8.64 45.86 28.61
CA LEU A 302 -9.46 46.66 29.53
C LEU A 302 -8.69 46.91 30.84
N VAL A 303 -8.32 48.15 31.07
CA VAL A 303 -7.58 48.56 32.28
C VAL A 303 -8.56 48.80 33.42
N GLU A 304 -8.47 48.00 34.47
CA GLU A 304 -9.19 48.17 35.73
C GLU A 304 -8.21 48.68 36.82
N THR A 305 -8.71 49.02 38.01
CA THR A 305 -7.92 49.72 39.03
C THR A 305 -6.55 49.08 39.37
N LYS A 306 -6.43 47.77 39.33
CA LYS A 306 -5.18 47.04 39.67
C LYS A 306 -4.86 45.88 38.74
N ILE A 307 -5.69 45.66 37.70
CA ILE A 307 -5.53 44.55 36.79
C ILE A 307 -5.76 45.03 35.37
N VAL A 308 -5.25 44.25 34.39
CA VAL A 308 -5.62 44.44 32.98
C VAL A 308 -6.30 43.16 32.52
N ARG A 309 -7.53 43.29 32.05
CA ARG A 309 -8.26 42.19 31.46
C ARG A 309 -8.09 42.21 29.93
N LEU A 310 -7.71 41.08 29.36
CA LEU A 310 -7.54 40.91 27.93
C LEU A 310 -8.71 40.09 27.40
N LEU A 311 -9.21 40.49 26.25
CA LEU A 311 -10.26 39.76 25.47
C LEU A 311 -9.83 39.75 24.03
N TRP A 312 -10.13 38.66 23.34
CA TRP A 312 -9.90 38.52 21.90
C TRP A 312 -11.00 37.68 21.24
N GLU A 313 -11.09 37.84 19.92
CA GLU A 313 -12.01 37.03 19.13
C GLU A 313 -11.46 35.60 18.99
N PRO A 314 -12.33 34.55 19.09
CA PRO A 314 -11.92 33.20 18.92
C PRO A 314 -11.40 32.95 17.49
N VAL A 315 -10.36 32.13 17.37
CA VAL A 315 -9.84 31.68 16.08
C VAL A 315 -10.55 30.39 15.68
N GLU A 316 -11.13 30.38 14.49
CA GLU A 316 -11.73 29.18 13.90
C GLU A 316 -10.65 28.35 13.20
N ALA A 317 -10.08 27.39 13.91
CA ALA A 317 -9.19 26.37 13.38
C ALA A 317 -9.52 25.03 14.02
N SER A 318 -9.67 23.97 13.20
CA SER A 318 -10.10 22.63 13.66
C SER A 318 -9.10 21.95 14.59
N ASP A 319 -7.86 22.37 14.53
CA ASP A 319 -6.71 21.85 15.27
C ASP A 319 -6.17 22.84 16.33
N LEU A 320 -6.88 23.94 16.59
CA LEU A 320 -6.51 24.90 17.62
C LEU A 320 -6.27 24.19 18.96
N ALA A 321 -5.11 24.43 19.57
CA ALA A 321 -4.77 23.97 20.93
C ALA A 321 -5.05 25.04 21.98
N GLY A 322 -4.85 26.33 21.63
CA GLY A 322 -5.04 27.46 22.52
C GLY A 322 -4.31 28.72 22.05
N TYR A 323 -4.03 29.58 22.99
CA TYR A 323 -3.41 30.88 22.73
C TYR A 323 -2.20 31.09 23.62
N HIS A 324 -1.13 31.72 23.07
CA HIS A 324 -0.12 32.36 23.86
C HIS A 324 -0.46 33.84 24.04
N VAL A 325 -0.24 34.33 25.23
CA VAL A 325 -0.48 35.74 25.58
C VAL A 325 0.84 36.38 26.02
N TYR A 326 1.20 37.42 25.35
CA TYR A 326 2.44 38.15 25.56
C TYR A 326 2.16 39.51 26.19
N ARG A 327 3.04 39.95 27.09
CA ARG A 327 3.10 41.30 27.64
C ARG A 327 4.38 41.95 27.18
N SER A 328 4.28 43.14 26.60
CA SER A 328 5.42 44.01 26.30
C SER A 328 5.37 45.23 27.22
N GLU A 329 6.50 45.55 27.78
CA GLU A 329 6.68 46.72 28.68
C GLU A 329 7.38 47.84 27.93
N GLY A 330 6.98 49.07 28.19
CA GLY A 330 7.54 50.24 27.55
C GLY A 330 7.76 51.41 28.53
N MET A 331 8.80 52.20 28.27
CA MET A 331 9.09 53.43 28.99
C MET A 331 8.68 54.63 28.14
N GLY A 332 8.10 55.63 28.79
CA GLY A 332 7.63 56.87 28.15
C GLY A 332 6.10 56.97 28.14
N HIS A 333 5.61 58.20 27.94
CA HIS A 333 4.17 58.49 27.88
C HIS A 333 3.70 58.91 26.49
N VAL A 334 4.61 59.40 25.65
CA VAL A 334 4.33 59.86 24.28
C VAL A 334 5.12 59.03 23.26
N ASP A 335 6.45 58.96 23.46
CA ASP A 335 7.34 58.12 22.66
C ASP A 335 7.70 56.87 23.45
N ILE A 336 6.84 55.87 23.43
CA ILE A 336 7.03 54.64 24.20
C ILE A 336 8.11 53.80 23.54
N LYS A 337 9.22 53.57 24.24
CA LYS A 337 10.27 52.63 23.83
C LYS A 337 10.06 51.32 24.52
N GLU A 338 9.91 50.28 23.71
CA GLU A 338 9.77 48.89 24.17
C GLU A 338 11.04 48.45 24.93
N ILE A 339 10.86 47.86 26.09
CA ILE A 339 11.94 47.33 26.95
C ILE A 339 12.09 45.83 26.69
N GLY A 340 10.98 45.10 26.56
CA GLY A 340 10.97 43.65 26.30
C GLY A 340 9.56 43.08 26.19
N THR A 341 9.48 41.91 25.62
CA THR A 341 8.23 41.16 25.46
C THR A 341 8.38 39.76 26.08
N PHE A 342 7.46 39.41 26.94
CA PHE A 342 7.47 38.18 27.75
C PHE A 342 6.13 37.45 27.59
N LEU A 343 6.13 36.12 27.72
CA LEU A 343 4.89 35.36 27.93
C LEU A 343 4.25 35.78 29.25
N LEU A 344 2.96 36.13 29.22
CA LEU A 344 2.21 36.49 30.45
C LEU A 344 1.98 35.22 31.30
N VAL A 345 1.72 34.09 30.67
CA VAL A 345 1.60 32.76 31.27
C VAL A 345 2.33 31.75 30.40
N ASN A 346 2.91 30.72 31.01
CA ASN A 346 3.68 29.71 30.29
C ASN A 346 2.78 28.66 29.60
N GLU A 347 1.58 28.39 30.15
CA GLU A 347 0.63 27.44 29.59
C GLU A 347 -0.24 28.10 28.52
N LEU A 348 -0.74 27.28 27.59
CA LEU A 348 -1.71 27.72 26.60
C LEU A 348 -3.04 28.12 27.27
N VAL A 349 -3.54 29.29 26.92
CA VAL A 349 -4.86 29.78 27.35
C VAL A 349 -5.91 29.20 26.39
N THR A 350 -6.86 28.43 26.90
CA THR A 350 -7.94 27.84 26.07
C THR A 350 -9.19 28.73 26.00
N ALA A 351 -9.30 29.71 26.90
CA ALA A 351 -10.35 30.74 26.88
C ALA A 351 -9.96 31.89 25.95
N THR A 352 -10.89 32.74 25.59
CA THR A 352 -10.67 33.98 24.83
C THR A 352 -10.52 35.21 25.71
N THR A 353 -10.17 35.03 26.97
CA THR A 353 -9.94 36.05 27.96
C THR A 353 -8.92 35.61 29.00
N ILE A 354 -8.12 36.54 29.50
CA ILE A 354 -7.21 36.34 30.62
C ILE A 354 -7.04 37.66 31.38
N THR A 355 -6.62 37.59 32.62
CA THR A 355 -6.31 38.77 33.43
C THR A 355 -4.82 38.82 33.73
N ASP A 356 -4.19 39.95 33.47
CA ASP A 356 -2.89 40.28 34.05
C ASP A 356 -3.12 40.86 35.47
N PRO A 357 -2.77 40.10 36.51
CA PRO A 357 -3.11 40.51 37.89
C PRO A 357 -2.16 41.52 38.48
N ASN A 358 -0.99 41.74 37.90
CA ASN A 358 0.08 42.51 38.49
C ASN A 358 0.79 43.45 37.50
N PRO A 359 0.09 44.35 36.80
CA PRO A 359 0.75 45.38 36.01
C PRO A 359 1.43 46.40 36.93
N ASN A 360 2.69 46.73 36.64
CA ASN A 360 3.39 47.78 37.39
C ASN A 360 2.77 49.16 37.10
N LEU A 361 2.34 49.84 38.10
CA LEU A 361 1.64 51.14 37.96
C LEU A 361 2.56 52.20 37.34
N GLY A 362 2.07 52.90 36.33
CA GLY A 362 2.81 53.98 35.67
C GLY A 362 3.78 53.55 34.58
N ILE A 363 3.84 52.25 34.26
CA ILE A 363 4.53 51.69 33.09
C ILE A 363 3.53 51.53 31.94
N ALA A 364 3.99 51.75 30.72
CA ALA A 364 3.20 51.46 29.54
C ALA A 364 3.28 49.97 29.21
N TYR A 365 2.13 49.39 28.88
CA TYR A 365 2.01 48.01 28.45
C TYR A 365 1.30 47.92 27.11
N ARG A 366 1.70 46.95 26.30
CA ARG A 366 0.86 46.38 25.23
C ARG A 366 0.88 44.89 25.36
N TYR A 367 -0.17 44.27 24.87
CA TYR A 367 -0.33 42.83 24.90
C TYR A 367 -0.48 42.28 23.51
N ALA A 368 -0.03 41.06 23.30
CA ALA A 368 -0.28 40.37 22.08
C ALA A 368 -0.84 38.99 22.37
N VAL A 369 -1.66 38.50 21.45
CA VAL A 369 -2.18 37.13 21.45
C VAL A 369 -1.83 36.47 20.14
N THR A 370 -1.41 35.23 20.23
CA THR A 370 -1.21 34.32 19.09
C THR A 370 -2.08 33.09 19.27
N ALA A 371 -2.52 32.49 18.18
CA ALA A 371 -3.16 31.19 18.17
C ALA A 371 -2.11 30.10 17.97
N VAL A 372 -2.24 28.98 18.65
CA VAL A 372 -1.33 27.84 18.59
C VAL A 372 -2.15 26.60 18.29
N ASP A 373 -1.73 25.78 17.30
CA ASP A 373 -2.36 24.52 16.97
C ASP A 373 -1.82 23.36 17.82
N LYS A 374 -2.39 22.14 17.59
CA LYS A 374 -1.97 20.92 18.28
C LYS A 374 -0.58 20.45 17.86
N SER A 375 -0.05 20.92 16.73
CA SER A 375 1.29 20.65 16.23
C SER A 375 2.35 21.60 16.76
N GLY A 376 1.93 22.67 17.44
CA GLY A 376 2.79 23.70 18.03
C GLY A 376 3.13 24.84 17.06
N ASN A 377 2.45 24.95 15.92
CA ASN A 377 2.62 26.10 15.03
C ASN A 377 1.89 27.29 15.62
N GLU A 378 2.55 28.44 15.62
CA GLU A 378 2.08 29.68 16.24
C GLU A 378 1.82 30.75 15.17
N SER A 379 0.66 31.40 15.27
CA SER A 379 0.27 32.50 14.39
C SER A 379 1.11 33.74 14.57
N PRO A 380 1.07 34.72 13.65
CA PRO A 380 1.52 36.07 13.92
C PRO A 380 0.82 36.67 15.14
N ARG A 381 1.49 37.61 15.80
CA ARG A 381 0.97 38.32 16.97
C ARG A 381 -0.03 39.40 16.59
N THR A 382 -1.22 39.40 17.22
CA THR A 382 -2.16 40.51 17.17
C THR A 382 -1.98 41.34 18.43
N TRP A 383 -1.63 42.62 18.26
CA TRP A 383 -1.27 43.52 19.34
C TRP A 383 -2.42 44.45 19.75
N THR A 384 -2.49 44.77 21.06
CA THR A 384 -3.26 45.92 21.55
C THR A 384 -2.49 47.21 21.30
N GLU A 385 -3.19 48.34 21.39
CA GLU A 385 -2.53 49.62 21.58
C GLU A 385 -1.80 49.68 22.93
N TRP A 386 -0.82 50.60 23.05
CA TRP A 386 -0.17 50.86 24.32
C TRP A 386 -1.17 51.40 25.34
N THR A 387 -1.15 50.85 26.52
CA THR A 387 -1.97 51.29 27.65
C THR A 387 -1.09 51.54 28.88
N VAL A 388 -1.48 52.45 29.73
CA VAL A 388 -0.77 52.76 30.98
C VAL A 388 -1.67 52.37 32.15
N ALA A 389 -1.20 51.47 33.01
CA ALA A 389 -1.91 51.17 34.23
C ALA A 389 -1.95 52.43 35.12
N PRO A 390 -3.15 52.87 35.55
CA PRO A 390 -3.28 54.12 36.31
C PRO A 390 -2.50 54.03 37.62
N LYS A 391 -1.77 55.14 37.94
CA LYS A 391 -1.24 55.30 39.30
C LYS A 391 -2.41 55.45 40.25
N THR A 392 -2.47 54.60 41.27
CA THR A 392 -3.47 54.78 42.33
C THR A 392 -3.32 56.24 42.90
N PRO A 393 -4.38 57.01 43.02
CA PRO A 393 -4.31 58.34 43.60
C PRO A 393 -3.80 58.30 45.02
#